data_51292f1b15fe4fb504de0c732400e0b7
#
_entry.id   51292f1b15fe4fb504de0c732400e0b7
#
_cell.length_a   1.000
_cell.length_b   1.000
_cell.length_c   1.000
_cell.angle_alpha   90.00
_cell.angle_beta   90.00
_cell.angle_gamma   90.00
#
_symmetry.space_group_name_H-M   'P 1'
#
loop_
_entity.id
_entity.type
_entity.pdbx_description
1 polymer ?
#
loop_
_entity_poly.entity_id
_entity_poly.type
_entity_poly.pdbx_seq_one_letter_code
_entity_poly.pdbx_strand_id
1 'polypeptide(L)'
;VLHEREIVTLIGPNGAGKSTLIKVLLGIVHPNIGEIKTTKPLKFSYVPQKFNPSHSLPLRVKDLLALEKCDPVIKQEIIHDTGISKLENSKVQQLSGGERQRVLLARALLRQPDILVLDEPMQGLDIQSEAELYDYVRSLPAKYGCAVLTVSHDLQWVMQGTHRVVCLNKHICCSG
;
A
#
# COMPACT_ATOMS: atom_id res chain seq x y z
N VAL A 1 1.62 8.70 16.35
CA VAL A 1 1.48 9.77 15.35
C VAL A 1 2.16 9.32 14.08
N LEU A 2 1.60 9.57 12.89
CA LEU A 2 2.23 9.35 11.58
C LEU A 2 2.60 10.73 11.02
N HIS A 3 3.85 10.89 10.63
CA HIS A 3 4.36 12.14 10.07
C HIS A 3 4.38 12.11 8.53
N GLU A 4 4.40 13.30 7.91
CA GLU A 4 4.54 13.42 6.46
C GLU A 4 5.87 12.78 6.01
N ARG A 5 5.85 12.09 4.86
CA ARG A 5 7.02 11.41 4.27
C ARG A 5 7.67 10.36 5.17
N GLU A 6 6.96 9.86 6.15
CA GLU A 6 7.43 8.80 7.04
C GLU A 6 6.95 7.42 6.53
N ILE A 7 7.80 6.39 6.68
CA ILE A 7 7.40 4.99 6.53
C ILE A 7 7.28 4.40 7.93
N VAL A 8 6.07 3.99 8.28
CA VAL A 8 5.79 3.31 9.56
C VAL A 8 5.36 1.89 9.28
N THR A 9 5.98 0.93 9.95
CA THR A 9 5.58 -0.46 9.85
C THR A 9 4.84 -0.91 11.11
N LEU A 10 3.66 -1.45 10.89
CA LEU A 10 2.84 -2.08 11.91
C LEU A 10 3.13 -3.58 11.93
N ILE A 11 3.68 -4.07 13.03
CA ILE A 11 3.96 -5.49 13.25
C ILE A 11 3.11 -6.05 14.38
N GLY A 12 2.97 -7.35 14.43
CA GLY A 12 2.25 -8.05 15.50
C GLY A 12 1.72 -9.41 15.05
N PRO A 13 1.35 -10.28 16.00
CA PRO A 13 0.85 -11.61 15.69
C PRO A 13 -0.49 -11.57 14.93
N ASN A 14 -0.87 -12.71 14.36
CA ASN A 14 -2.20 -12.85 13.78
C ASN A 14 -3.26 -12.67 14.87
N GLY A 15 -4.33 -11.93 14.52
CA GLY A 15 -5.38 -11.58 15.49
C GLY A 15 -5.04 -10.41 16.43
N ALA A 16 -3.86 -9.76 16.28
CA ALA A 16 -3.48 -8.60 17.08
C ALA A 16 -4.33 -7.34 16.85
N GLY A 17 -5.13 -7.32 15.78
CA GLY A 17 -5.98 -6.17 15.43
C GLY A 17 -5.41 -5.28 14.32
N LYS A 18 -4.34 -5.68 13.64
CA LYS A 18 -3.70 -4.88 12.56
C LYS A 18 -4.71 -4.48 11.47
N SER A 19 -5.43 -5.43 10.90
CA SER A 19 -6.43 -5.16 9.87
C SER A 19 -7.62 -4.35 10.39
N THR A 20 -7.98 -4.49 11.66
CA THR A 20 -9.02 -3.66 12.29
C THR A 20 -8.54 -2.22 12.40
N LEU A 21 -7.30 -2.00 12.85
CA LEU A 21 -6.70 -0.67 12.91
C LEU A 21 -6.67 0.00 11.53
N ILE A 22 -6.25 -0.73 10.48
CA ILE A 22 -6.31 -0.23 9.10
C ILE A 22 -7.74 0.18 8.72
N LYS A 23 -8.75 -0.67 8.97
CA LYS A 23 -10.14 -0.36 8.65
C LYS A 23 -10.65 0.88 9.39
N VAL A 24 -10.22 1.07 10.63
CA VAL A 24 -10.54 2.28 11.41
C VAL A 24 -9.86 3.50 10.79
N LEU A 25 -8.58 3.42 10.43
CA LEU A 25 -7.86 4.52 9.76
C LEU A 25 -8.47 4.90 8.40
N LEU A 26 -8.96 3.92 7.66
CA LEU A 26 -9.64 4.14 6.38
C LEU A 26 -11.10 4.60 6.52
N GLY A 27 -11.61 4.75 7.74
CA GLY A 27 -13.00 5.14 8.01
C GLY A 27 -14.04 4.07 7.66
N ILE A 28 -13.62 2.81 7.45
CA ILE A 28 -14.52 1.68 7.15
C ILE A 28 -15.23 1.19 8.42
N VAL A 29 -14.55 1.29 9.56
CA VAL A 29 -15.06 0.90 10.87
C VAL A 29 -14.87 2.06 11.83
N HIS A 30 -15.89 2.38 12.63
CA HIS A 30 -15.76 3.37 13.69
C HIS A 30 -15.11 2.75 14.92
N PRO A 31 -14.17 3.46 15.59
CA PRO A 31 -13.61 2.99 16.84
C PRO A 31 -14.69 3.02 17.96
N ASN A 32 -14.72 2.00 18.81
CA ASN A 32 -15.63 1.99 19.96
C ASN A 32 -15.21 3.01 21.02
N ILE A 33 -13.92 3.23 21.18
CA ILE A 33 -13.32 4.17 22.13
C ILE A 33 -12.12 4.83 21.44
N GLY A 34 -11.90 6.11 21.73
CA GLY A 34 -10.83 6.89 21.12
C GLY A 34 -11.25 7.62 19.85
N GLU A 35 -10.33 8.34 19.27
CA GLU A 35 -10.55 9.17 18.08
C GLU A 35 -9.31 9.18 17.18
N ILE A 36 -9.52 9.43 15.88
CA ILE A 36 -8.45 9.72 14.94
C ILE A 36 -8.36 11.23 14.80
N LYS A 37 -7.22 11.81 15.17
CA LYS A 37 -6.94 13.24 15.01
C LYS A 37 -6.09 13.45 13.76
N THR A 38 -6.54 14.34 12.89
CA THR A 38 -5.79 14.79 11.72
C THR A 38 -5.69 16.29 11.74
N THR A 39 -4.57 16.84 11.28
CA THR A 39 -4.34 18.30 11.20
C THR A 39 -5.05 18.95 10.01
N LYS A 40 -5.37 18.15 8.98
CA LYS A 40 -6.09 18.54 7.76
C LYS A 40 -6.88 17.33 7.24
N PRO A 41 -7.86 17.51 6.35
CA PRO A 41 -8.45 16.39 5.61
C PRO A 41 -7.37 15.64 4.85
N LEU A 42 -7.27 14.32 5.02
CA LEU A 42 -6.25 13.47 4.41
C LEU A 42 -6.88 12.50 3.39
N LYS A 43 -6.19 12.34 2.27
CA LYS A 43 -6.52 11.32 1.27
C LYS A 43 -5.78 10.04 1.61
N PHE A 44 -6.52 8.97 1.81
CA PHE A 44 -5.98 7.63 2.01
C PHE A 44 -6.07 6.82 0.73
N SER A 45 -5.04 6.04 0.43
CA SER A 45 -5.10 4.95 -0.53
C SER A 45 -4.68 3.65 0.14
N TYR A 46 -5.29 2.55 -0.30
CA TYR A 46 -5.09 1.24 0.31
C TYR A 46 -4.77 0.19 -0.74
N VAL A 47 -3.70 -0.54 -0.51
CA VAL A 47 -3.32 -1.74 -1.26
C VAL A 47 -3.58 -2.95 -0.37
N PRO A 48 -4.59 -3.77 -0.67
CA PRO A 48 -4.96 -4.91 0.16
C PRO A 48 -3.99 -6.08 -0.01
N GLN A 49 -3.86 -6.91 1.00
CA GLN A 49 -3.09 -8.15 0.98
C GLN A 49 -3.52 -9.10 -0.16
N LYS A 50 -4.82 -9.16 -0.44
CA LYS A 50 -5.38 -10.00 -1.50
C LYS A 50 -6.28 -9.19 -2.40
N PHE A 51 -6.03 -9.27 -3.68
CA PHE A 51 -6.89 -8.72 -4.72
C PHE A 51 -7.20 -9.81 -5.74
N ASN A 52 -8.39 -10.38 -5.62
CA ASN A 52 -8.86 -11.46 -6.49
C ASN A 52 -10.10 -10.97 -7.27
N PRO A 53 -9.93 -10.32 -8.43
CA PRO A 53 -11.06 -9.97 -9.27
C PRO A 53 -11.73 -11.26 -9.78
N SER A 54 -13.07 -11.21 -9.91
CA SER A 54 -13.83 -12.36 -10.42
C SER A 54 -13.26 -12.83 -11.76
N HIS A 55 -13.09 -14.14 -11.91
CA HIS A 55 -12.63 -14.73 -13.17
C HIS A 55 -13.59 -14.46 -14.35
N SER A 56 -14.86 -14.21 -14.06
CA SER A 56 -15.88 -13.88 -15.07
C SER A 56 -15.77 -12.46 -15.61
N LEU A 57 -15.03 -11.57 -14.94
CA LEU A 57 -14.84 -10.19 -15.37
C LEU A 57 -13.48 -10.05 -16.10
N PRO A 58 -13.45 -9.86 -17.43
CA PRO A 58 -12.22 -9.71 -18.19
C PRO A 58 -11.62 -8.30 -17.98
N LEU A 59 -11.11 -8.05 -16.76
CA LEU A 59 -10.55 -6.76 -16.36
C LEU A 59 -9.11 -6.64 -16.86
N ARG A 60 -8.82 -5.65 -17.70
CA ARG A 60 -7.46 -5.29 -18.11
C ARG A 60 -6.85 -4.29 -17.15
N VAL A 61 -5.54 -4.24 -17.10
CA VAL A 61 -4.81 -3.27 -16.26
C VAL A 61 -5.24 -1.83 -16.56
N LYS A 62 -5.29 -1.45 -17.84
CA LYS A 62 -5.73 -0.10 -18.26
C LYS A 62 -7.13 0.24 -17.76
N ASP A 63 -8.07 -0.74 -17.76
CA ASP A 63 -9.45 -0.53 -17.33
C ASP A 63 -9.49 -0.34 -15.79
N LEU A 64 -8.68 -1.10 -15.06
CA LEU A 64 -8.52 -0.95 -13.61
C LEU A 64 -7.95 0.42 -13.25
N LEU A 65 -6.94 0.89 -13.98
CA LEU A 65 -6.33 2.20 -13.75
C LEU A 65 -7.23 3.37 -14.19
N ALA A 66 -8.12 3.15 -15.15
CA ALA A 66 -9.08 4.16 -15.62
C ALA A 66 -10.18 4.47 -14.60
N LEU A 67 -10.35 3.63 -13.57
CA LEU A 67 -11.29 3.89 -12.47
C LEU A 67 -10.84 5.09 -11.62
N GLU A 68 -9.56 5.41 -11.64
CA GLU A 68 -9.02 6.54 -10.86
C GLU A 68 -8.88 7.76 -11.78
N LYS A 69 -9.46 8.89 -11.33
CA LYS A 69 -9.34 10.17 -12.04
C LYS A 69 -7.99 10.80 -11.69
N CYS A 70 -7.11 10.91 -12.67
CA CYS A 70 -5.78 11.48 -12.52
C CYS A 70 -5.40 12.27 -13.76
N ASP A 71 -4.54 13.27 -13.60
CA ASP A 71 -3.94 13.99 -14.71
C ASP A 71 -3.20 13.00 -15.64
N PRO A 72 -3.34 13.11 -16.97
CA PRO A 72 -2.71 12.19 -17.92
C PRO A 72 -1.18 12.15 -17.80
N VAL A 73 -0.52 13.26 -17.50
CA VAL A 73 0.95 13.33 -17.37
C VAL A 73 1.37 12.55 -16.12
N ILE A 74 0.74 12.83 -14.97
CA ILE A 74 1.00 12.12 -13.71
C ILE A 74 0.71 10.62 -13.88
N LYS A 75 -0.36 10.27 -14.61
CA LYS A 75 -0.69 8.88 -14.89
C LYS A 75 0.43 8.17 -15.64
N GLN A 76 0.98 8.79 -16.69
CA GLN A 76 2.07 8.22 -17.47
C GLN A 76 3.35 8.06 -16.63
N GLU A 77 3.67 9.04 -15.80
CA GLU A 77 4.80 8.97 -14.88
C GLU A 77 4.65 7.77 -13.92
N ILE A 78 3.49 7.62 -13.28
CA ILE A 78 3.25 6.51 -12.36
C ILE A 78 3.32 5.15 -13.07
N ILE A 79 2.75 5.01 -14.27
CA ILE A 79 2.81 3.79 -15.09
C ILE A 79 4.26 3.44 -15.43
N HIS A 80 5.06 4.43 -15.82
CA HIS A 80 6.47 4.24 -16.11
C HIS A 80 7.25 3.82 -14.85
N ASP A 81 7.09 4.55 -13.77
CA ASP A 81 7.80 4.37 -12.52
C ASP A 81 7.52 3.01 -11.83
N THR A 82 6.28 2.54 -11.92
CA THR A 82 5.91 1.22 -11.41
C THR A 82 6.29 0.08 -12.33
N GLY A 83 6.85 0.39 -13.52
CA GLY A 83 7.30 -0.60 -14.50
C GLY A 83 6.17 -1.40 -15.15
N ILE A 84 4.94 -0.87 -15.17
CA ILE A 84 3.75 -1.59 -15.68
C ILE A 84 3.35 -1.20 -17.11
N SER A 85 4.12 -0.36 -17.81
CA SER A 85 3.80 0.13 -19.16
C SER A 85 3.49 -0.99 -20.15
N LYS A 86 4.19 -2.12 -20.06
CA LYS A 86 3.97 -3.28 -20.95
C LYS A 86 2.74 -4.11 -20.55
N LEU A 87 2.18 -3.88 -19.37
CA LEU A 87 1.10 -4.68 -18.79
C LEU A 87 -0.29 -4.09 -19.04
N GLU A 88 -0.40 -2.88 -19.59
CA GLU A 88 -1.66 -2.13 -19.69
C GLU A 88 -2.78 -2.92 -20.40
N ASN A 89 -2.45 -3.72 -21.40
CA ASN A 89 -3.41 -4.54 -22.13
C ASN A 89 -3.58 -5.96 -21.56
N SER A 90 -2.77 -6.34 -20.58
CA SER A 90 -2.84 -7.65 -19.94
C SER A 90 -4.08 -7.77 -19.04
N LYS A 91 -4.63 -8.98 -18.92
CA LYS A 91 -5.71 -9.26 -17.97
C LYS A 91 -5.12 -9.33 -16.55
N VAL A 92 -5.76 -8.67 -15.61
CA VAL A 92 -5.31 -8.64 -14.21
C VAL A 92 -5.18 -10.02 -13.60
N GLN A 93 -6.05 -10.96 -14.02
CA GLN A 93 -6.03 -12.35 -13.56
C GLN A 93 -4.79 -13.15 -14.03
N GLN A 94 -4.12 -12.70 -15.09
CA GLN A 94 -2.97 -13.37 -15.71
C GLN A 94 -1.63 -12.84 -15.22
N LEU A 95 -1.64 -11.79 -14.41
CA LEU A 95 -0.43 -11.19 -13.86
C LEU A 95 0.23 -12.10 -12.82
N SER A 96 1.57 -12.12 -12.81
CA SER A 96 2.34 -12.65 -11.71
C SER A 96 2.04 -11.91 -10.39
N GLY A 97 2.47 -12.45 -9.25
CA GLY A 97 2.32 -11.80 -7.96
C GLY A 97 2.93 -10.39 -7.94
N GLY A 98 4.17 -10.28 -8.38
CA GLY A 98 4.89 -9.00 -8.42
C GLY A 98 4.28 -7.99 -9.39
N GLU A 99 3.90 -8.43 -10.60
CA GLU A 99 3.21 -7.56 -11.58
C GLU A 99 1.88 -7.04 -11.02
N ARG A 100 1.11 -7.93 -10.39
CA ARG A 100 -0.17 -7.55 -9.75
C ARG A 100 0.03 -6.53 -8.65
N GLN A 101 1.05 -6.74 -7.81
CA GLN A 101 1.35 -5.83 -6.72
C GLN A 101 1.76 -4.44 -7.24
N ARG A 102 2.61 -4.38 -8.29
CA ARG A 102 2.97 -3.11 -8.95
C ARG A 102 1.77 -2.41 -9.57
N VAL A 103 0.84 -3.14 -10.18
CA VAL A 103 -0.41 -2.59 -10.73
C VAL A 103 -1.31 -2.01 -9.63
N LEU A 104 -1.46 -2.71 -8.50
CA LEU A 104 -2.26 -2.21 -7.38
C LEU A 104 -1.62 -0.98 -6.73
N LEU A 105 -0.29 -0.96 -6.64
CA LEU A 105 0.44 0.19 -6.13
C LEU A 105 0.31 1.39 -7.06
N ALA A 106 0.45 1.20 -8.39
CA ALA A 106 0.20 2.23 -9.38
C ALA A 106 -1.21 2.81 -9.22
N ARG A 107 -2.23 1.96 -9.14
CA ARG A 107 -3.61 2.38 -8.93
C ARG A 107 -3.77 3.23 -7.67
N ALA A 108 -3.15 2.81 -6.57
CA ALA A 108 -3.22 3.54 -5.31
C ALA A 108 -2.54 4.92 -5.39
N LEU A 109 -1.42 5.02 -6.11
CA LEU A 109 -0.69 6.27 -6.33
C LEU A 109 -1.42 7.24 -7.26
N LEU A 110 -2.20 6.75 -8.25
CA LEU A 110 -3.03 7.59 -9.12
C LEU A 110 -4.04 8.45 -8.33
N ARG A 111 -4.39 8.06 -7.13
CA ARG A 111 -5.25 8.84 -6.24
C ARG A 111 -4.51 9.99 -5.55
N GLN A 112 -3.19 10.09 -5.73
CA GLN A 112 -2.34 11.09 -5.08
C GLN A 112 -2.60 11.16 -3.56
N PRO A 113 -2.36 10.06 -2.82
CA PRO A 113 -2.68 9.99 -1.41
C PRO A 113 -1.71 10.81 -0.56
N ASP A 114 -2.21 11.37 0.55
CA ASP A 114 -1.37 11.86 1.65
C ASP A 114 -0.80 10.69 2.47
N ILE A 115 -1.59 9.60 2.60
CA ILE A 115 -1.20 8.38 3.29
C ILE A 115 -1.51 7.16 2.43
N LEU A 116 -0.47 6.38 2.14
CA LEU A 116 -0.56 5.10 1.44
C LEU A 116 -0.48 3.97 2.46
N VAL A 117 -1.52 3.14 2.50
CA VAL A 117 -1.58 1.97 3.38
C VAL A 117 -1.33 0.71 2.57
N LEU A 118 -0.34 -0.07 2.96
CA LEU A 118 0.08 -1.32 2.31
C LEU A 118 -0.10 -2.49 3.28
N ASP A 119 -0.94 -3.44 2.93
CA ASP A 119 -1.22 -4.61 3.77
C ASP A 119 -0.50 -5.83 3.21
N GLU A 120 0.59 -6.24 3.87
CA GLU A 120 1.46 -7.36 3.50
C GLU A 120 1.90 -7.31 2.03
N PRO A 121 2.49 -6.19 1.55
CA PRO A 121 2.68 -5.95 0.12
C PRO A 121 3.68 -6.91 -0.53
N MET A 122 4.56 -7.55 0.24
CA MET A 122 5.60 -8.46 -0.26
C MET A 122 5.19 -9.93 -0.22
N GLN A 123 4.03 -10.24 0.37
CA GLN A 123 3.63 -11.61 0.59
C GLN A 123 3.45 -12.40 -0.71
N GLY A 124 4.17 -13.53 -0.81
CA GLY A 124 4.06 -14.45 -1.95
C GLY A 124 4.76 -13.99 -3.21
N LEU A 125 5.66 -13.01 -3.11
CA LEU A 125 6.54 -12.61 -4.20
C LEU A 125 7.78 -13.52 -4.24
N ASP A 126 8.39 -13.63 -5.41
CA ASP A 126 9.73 -14.16 -5.56
C ASP A 126 10.77 -13.14 -5.05
N ILE A 127 11.97 -13.61 -4.73
CA ILE A 127 13.05 -12.81 -4.11
C ILE A 127 13.39 -11.56 -4.93
N GLN A 128 13.41 -11.68 -6.26
CA GLN A 128 13.76 -10.55 -7.12
C GLN A 128 12.64 -9.50 -7.13
N SER A 129 11.39 -9.93 -7.33
CA SER A 129 10.21 -9.06 -7.30
C SER A 129 10.04 -8.36 -5.94
N GLU A 130 10.37 -9.07 -4.86
CA GLU A 130 10.35 -8.55 -3.51
C GLU A 130 11.37 -7.42 -3.33
N ALA A 131 12.64 -7.64 -3.72
CA ALA A 131 13.70 -6.64 -3.61
C ALA A 131 13.37 -5.37 -4.42
N GLU A 132 12.92 -5.53 -5.68
CA GLU A 132 12.51 -4.41 -6.52
C GLU A 132 11.36 -3.60 -5.90
N LEU A 133 10.38 -4.29 -5.31
CA LEU A 133 9.24 -3.64 -4.67
C LEU A 133 9.64 -2.94 -3.37
N TYR A 134 10.57 -3.50 -2.60
CA TYR A 134 11.14 -2.86 -1.41
C TYR A 134 11.76 -1.50 -1.76
N ASP A 135 12.66 -1.49 -2.73
CA ASP A 135 13.36 -0.26 -3.15
C ASP A 135 12.36 0.79 -3.65
N TYR A 136 11.37 0.35 -4.41
CA TYR A 136 10.33 1.24 -4.90
C TYR A 136 9.49 1.83 -3.76
N VAL A 137 8.99 1.01 -2.81
CA VAL A 137 8.19 1.50 -1.67
C VAL A 137 8.99 2.47 -0.80
N ARG A 138 10.30 2.22 -0.61
CA ARG A 138 11.19 3.14 0.12
C ARG A 138 11.32 4.50 -0.56
N SER A 139 11.23 4.56 -1.87
CA SER A 139 11.34 5.80 -2.63
C SER A 139 10.06 6.66 -2.59
N LEU A 140 8.90 6.08 -2.28
CA LEU A 140 7.59 6.75 -2.37
C LEU A 140 7.47 8.03 -1.55
N PRO A 141 7.93 8.10 -0.29
CA PRO A 141 7.85 9.32 0.49
C PRO A 141 8.60 10.51 -0.12
N ALA A 142 9.79 10.24 -0.66
CA ALA A 142 10.59 11.28 -1.33
C ALA A 142 9.98 11.68 -2.68
N LYS A 143 9.48 10.70 -3.44
CA LYS A 143 9.01 10.88 -4.80
C LYS A 143 7.62 11.50 -4.89
N TYR A 144 6.69 11.02 -4.07
CA TYR A 144 5.28 11.43 -4.10
C TYR A 144 4.84 12.25 -2.90
N GLY A 145 5.72 12.48 -1.92
CA GLY A 145 5.42 13.28 -0.73
C GLY A 145 4.45 12.63 0.26
N CYS A 146 4.02 11.38 0.02
CA CYS A 146 3.08 10.67 0.88
C CYS A 146 3.76 10.01 2.08
N ALA A 147 3.02 9.84 3.18
CA ALA A 147 3.42 8.91 4.23
C ALA A 147 3.03 7.47 3.84
N VAL A 148 3.79 6.49 4.28
CA VAL A 148 3.51 5.07 4.04
C VAL A 148 3.28 4.36 5.37
N LEU A 149 2.12 3.73 5.52
CA LEU A 149 1.84 2.80 6.60
C LEU A 149 1.82 1.38 6.02
N THR A 150 2.78 0.56 6.38
CA THR A 150 2.82 -0.83 5.95
C THR A 150 2.50 -1.77 7.10
N VAL A 151 1.77 -2.84 6.83
CA VAL A 151 1.68 -4.00 7.70
C VAL A 151 2.60 -5.06 7.13
N SER A 152 3.53 -5.53 7.95
CA SER A 152 4.43 -6.60 7.55
C SER A 152 4.82 -7.43 8.76
N HIS A 153 5.11 -8.70 8.51
CA HIS A 153 5.78 -9.60 9.45
C HIS A 153 7.22 -9.91 9.00
N ASP A 154 7.66 -9.30 7.91
CA ASP A 154 8.99 -9.46 7.37
C ASP A 154 9.99 -8.61 8.14
N LEU A 155 10.93 -9.27 8.84
CA LEU A 155 11.95 -8.61 9.63
C LEU A 155 12.95 -7.83 8.79
N GLN A 156 13.24 -8.26 7.55
CA GLN A 156 14.16 -7.56 6.68
C GLN A 156 13.59 -6.20 6.28
N TRP A 157 12.30 -6.15 5.92
CA TRP A 157 11.60 -4.90 5.67
C TRP A 157 11.62 -3.98 6.90
N VAL A 158 11.28 -4.54 8.07
CA VAL A 158 11.25 -3.78 9.32
C VAL A 158 12.60 -3.13 9.61
N MET A 159 13.71 -3.85 9.39
CA MET A 159 15.05 -3.35 9.71
C MET A 159 15.61 -2.36 8.69
N GLN A 160 15.26 -2.48 7.41
CA GLN A 160 15.90 -1.73 6.33
C GLN A 160 15.01 -0.70 5.66
N GLY A 161 13.69 -0.92 5.68
CA GLY A 161 12.71 -0.13 4.92
C GLY A 161 11.91 0.87 5.75
N THR A 162 12.04 0.87 7.06
CA THR A 162 11.12 1.54 7.98
C THR A 162 11.82 2.66 8.76
N HIS A 163 11.15 3.82 8.87
CA HIS A 163 11.61 4.89 9.77
C HIS A 163 11.19 4.63 11.21
N ARG A 164 10.05 3.97 11.40
CA ARG A 164 9.53 3.64 12.72
C ARG A 164 8.67 2.38 12.69
N VAL A 165 8.77 1.59 13.75
CA VAL A 165 8.02 0.36 13.94
C VAL A 165 7.01 0.54 15.05
N VAL A 166 5.80 0.06 14.84
CA VAL A 166 4.73 0.00 15.85
C VAL A 166 4.34 -1.45 16.07
N CYS A 167 4.55 -1.94 17.29
CA CYS A 167 4.18 -3.30 17.66
C CYS A 167 2.76 -3.29 18.22
N LEU A 168 1.89 -4.08 17.62
CA LEU A 168 0.50 -4.24 18.06
C LEU A 168 0.25 -5.66 18.59
N ASN A 169 -0.28 -5.75 19.80
CA ASN A 169 -0.80 -6.99 20.38
C ASN A 169 -2.04 -6.69 21.22
N LYS A 170 -3.18 -6.42 20.55
CA LYS A 170 -4.42 -5.86 21.14
C LYS A 170 -4.26 -4.45 21.73
N HIS A 171 -3.04 -4.05 22.04
CA HIS A 171 -2.61 -2.71 22.43
C HIS A 171 -1.24 -2.43 21.78
N ILE A 172 -0.84 -1.16 21.75
CA ILE A 172 0.51 -0.80 21.28
C ILE A 172 1.50 -1.20 22.37
N CYS A 173 2.34 -2.21 22.07
CA CYS A 173 3.33 -2.73 23.03
C CYS A 173 4.61 -1.90 23.01
N CYS A 174 5.04 -1.42 21.84
CA CYS A 174 6.25 -0.62 21.65
C CYS A 174 6.14 0.20 20.36
N SER A 175 6.87 1.30 20.34
CA SER A 175 7.12 2.09 19.14
C SER A 175 8.55 2.63 19.21
N GLY A 176 9.34 2.40 18.16
CA GLY A 176 10.72 2.84 18.06
C GLY A 176 11.12 3.08 16.61
#